data_2dd6dc5e23f3dda07632b054c002df43
#
_entry.id   2dd6dc5e23f3dda07632b054c002df43
#
_cell.length_a   1.000
_cell.length_b   1.000
_cell.length_c   1.000
_cell.angle_alpha   90.00
_cell.angle_beta   90.00
_cell.angle_gamma   90.00
#
_symmetry.space_group_name_H-M   'P 1'
#
loop_
_entity.id
_entity.type
_entity.pdbx_description
1 polymer ?
#
loop_
_entity_poly.entity_id
_entity_poly.type
_entity_poly.pdbx_seq_one_letter_code
_entity_poly.pdbx_strand_id
1 'polypeptide(L)' 'MKDHLKHFKRELPGLWTCLTPVSIGGVTIPSGARFIAGVPYDGVDVAALLEEEYANQPKGE' A
#
# COMPACT_ATOMS: atom_id res chain seq x y z
N MET A 1 5.58 10.90 -7.81
CA MET A 1 5.63 10.24 -7.75
C MET A 1 5.18 9.21 -7.01
N LYS A 2 4.38 8.58 -6.96
CA LYS A 2 3.78 7.58 -6.21
C LYS A 2 4.19 6.25 -6.68
N ASP A 3 5.47 6.07 -6.68
CA ASP A 3 5.99 4.85 -7.24
C ASP A 3 5.78 3.65 -6.33
N HIS A 4 5.52 3.87 -5.05
CA HIS A 4 5.38 2.71 -4.18
C HIS A 4 4.14 1.89 -4.50
N LEU A 5 3.17 2.42 -5.24
CA LEU A 5 2.03 1.61 -5.64
C LEU A 5 2.45 0.44 -6.52
N LYS A 6 3.57 0.57 -7.22
CA LYS A 6 4.06 -0.49 -8.07
C LYS A 6 4.53 -1.70 -7.28
N HIS A 7 4.84 -1.50 -6.01
CA HIS A 7 5.36 -2.57 -5.17
C HIS A 7 4.24 -3.30 -4.45
N PHE A 8 2.99 -2.96 -4.74
CA PHE A 8 1.86 -3.56 -4.06
C PHE A 8 0.83 -4.05 -5.07
N LYS A 9 0.08 -5.05 -4.66
CA LYS A 9 -1.01 -5.55 -5.47
C LYS A 9 -2.31 -5.37 -4.70
N ARG A 10 -3.29 -4.74 -5.34
CA ARG A 10 -4.59 -4.53 -4.71
C ARG A 10 -5.43 -5.77 -4.97
N GLU A 11 -5.55 -6.61 -3.96
CA GLU A 11 -6.32 -7.85 -4.10
C GLU A 11 -7.81 -7.58 -4.14
N LEU A 12 -8.26 -6.73 -3.21
CA LEU A 12 -9.65 -6.34 -3.11
C LEU A 12 -9.65 -4.91 -2.63
N PRO A 13 -10.79 -4.21 -2.74
CA PRO A 13 -10.85 -2.86 -2.17
C PRO A 13 -10.46 -2.90 -0.69
N GLY A 14 -9.42 -2.17 -0.34
CA GLY A 14 -8.94 -2.12 1.02
C GLY A 14 -7.99 -3.24 1.40
N LEU A 15 -7.69 -4.16 0.48
CA LEU A 15 -6.77 -5.25 0.77
C LEU A 15 -5.59 -5.19 -0.18
N TRP A 16 -4.40 -5.04 0.37
CA TRP A 16 -3.19 -4.90 -0.41
C TRP A 16 -2.14 -5.92 0.00
N THR A 17 -1.35 -6.35 -0.96
CA THR A 17 -0.25 -7.27 -0.70
C THR A 17 1.04 -6.64 -1.20
N CYS A 18 2.08 -6.70 -0.38
CA CYS A 18 3.37 -6.16 -0.76
C CYS A 18 4.08 -7.14 -1.67
N LEU A 19 4.53 -6.68 -2.84
CA LEU A 19 5.20 -7.55 -3.80
C LEU A 19 6.71 -7.53 -3.63
N THR A 20 7.26 -6.37 -3.30
CA THR A 20 8.70 -6.24 -3.08
C THR A 20 8.92 -5.41 -1.83
N PRO A 21 10.04 -5.61 -1.13
CA PRO A 21 10.27 -4.87 0.11
C PRO A 21 10.30 -3.36 -0.16
N VAL A 22 9.62 -2.60 0.67
CA VAL A 22 9.58 -1.15 0.55
C VAL A 22 9.59 -0.54 1.93
N SER A 23 9.81 0.77 1.97
CA SER A 23 9.79 1.52 3.21
C SER A 23 8.79 2.65 3.05
N ILE A 24 7.80 2.70 3.91
CA ILE A 24 6.76 3.74 3.86
C ILE A 24 6.61 4.32 5.25
N GLY A 25 6.73 5.65 5.33
CA GLY A 25 6.53 6.33 6.61
C GLY A 25 7.47 5.86 7.70
N GLY A 26 8.68 5.45 7.33
CA GLY A 26 9.64 4.97 8.31
C GLY A 26 9.44 3.51 8.68
N VAL A 27 8.48 2.83 8.05
CA VAL A 27 8.19 1.43 8.34
C VAL A 27 8.71 0.59 7.20
N THR A 28 9.52 -0.41 7.50
CA THR A 28 10.03 -1.33 6.48
C THR A 28 9.03 -2.46 6.30
N ILE A 29 8.60 -2.65 5.07
CA ILE A 29 7.56 -3.64 4.75
C ILE A 29 8.19 -4.74 3.91
N PRO A 30 8.18 -5.98 4.39
CA PRO A 30 8.75 -7.07 3.60
C PRO A 30 7.78 -7.53 2.51
N SER A 31 8.33 -8.22 1.53
CA SER A 31 7.49 -8.77 0.48
C SER A 31 6.57 -9.84 1.07
N GLY A 32 5.38 -9.95 0.51
CA GLY A 32 4.41 -10.92 1.00
C GLY A 32 3.54 -10.42 2.13
N ALA A 33 3.82 -9.24 2.67
CA ALA A 33 3.00 -8.69 3.74
C ALA A 33 1.64 -8.26 3.18
N ARG A 34 0.61 -8.43 3.96
CA ARG A 34 -0.73 -8.05 3.58
C ARG A 34 -1.26 -6.98 4.51
N PHE A 35 -2.06 -6.09 3.96
CA PHE A 35 -2.61 -4.98 4.72
C PHE A 35 -4.08 -4.83 4.43
N ILE A 36 -4.84 -4.52 5.47
CA ILE A 36 -6.27 -4.31 5.35
C ILE A 36 -6.57 -2.92 5.86
N ALA A 37 -7.37 -2.15 5.12
CA ALA A 37 -7.72 -0.81 5.52
C ALA A 37 -8.39 -0.85 6.88
N GLY A 38 -7.96 0.02 7.78
CA GLY A 38 -8.46 0.05 9.14
C GLY A 38 -7.64 -0.76 10.11
N VAL A 39 -6.70 -1.58 9.61
CA VAL A 39 -5.83 -2.37 10.48
C VAL A 39 -4.42 -1.84 10.31
N PRO A 40 -3.89 -1.12 11.29
CA PRO A 40 -2.55 -0.53 11.15
C PRO A 40 -1.47 -1.60 11.19
N TYR A 41 -0.42 -1.34 10.42
CA TYR A 41 0.75 -2.19 10.41
C TYR A 41 1.85 -1.38 11.08
N ASP A 42 2.32 -1.84 12.22
CA ASP A 42 3.36 -1.14 12.98
C ASP A 42 2.96 0.32 13.22
N GLY A 43 1.70 0.53 13.56
CA GLY A 43 1.20 1.86 13.87
C GLY A 43 0.83 2.71 12.66
N VAL A 44 0.97 2.17 11.46
CA VAL A 44 0.66 2.91 10.22
C VAL A 44 -0.39 2.15 9.45
N ASP A 45 -1.48 2.82 9.09
CA ASP A 45 -2.52 2.20 8.29
C ASP A 45 -2.08 2.22 6.83
N VAL A 46 -1.25 1.26 6.46
CA VAL A 46 -0.63 1.23 5.14
C VAL A 46 -1.68 1.09 4.05
N ALA A 47 -2.68 0.22 4.27
CA ALA A 47 -3.70 0.01 3.26
C ALA A 47 -4.49 1.28 2.99
N ALA A 48 -4.78 2.04 4.05
CA ALA A 48 -5.52 3.29 3.85
C ALA A 48 -4.70 4.28 3.04
N LEU A 49 -3.39 4.35 3.30
CA LEU A 49 -2.53 5.23 2.53
C LEU A 49 -2.50 4.81 1.06
N LEU A 50 -2.41 3.50 0.82
CA LEU A 50 -2.37 3.00 -0.54
C LEU A 50 -3.70 3.24 -1.26
N GLU A 51 -4.81 3.08 -0.55
CA GLU A 51 -6.11 3.33 -1.15
C GLU A 51 -6.24 4.80 -1.53
N GLU A 52 -5.75 5.68 -0.68
CA GLU A 52 -5.82 7.10 -0.96
C GLU A 52 -4.99 7.45 -2.19
N GLU A 53 -3.80 6.90 -2.28
CA GLU A 53 -2.96 7.17 -3.44
C GLU A 53 -3.54 6.56 -4.71
N TYR A 54 -4.13 5.40 -4.58
CA TYR A 54 -4.76 4.76 -5.72
C TYR A 54 -5.93 5.61 -6.22
N ALA A 55 -6.72 6.16 -5.31
CA ALA A 55 -7.86 6.97 -5.70
C ALA A 55 -7.43 8.30 -6.32
N ASN A 56 -6.24 8.79 -5.94
CA ASN A 56 -5.74 10.05 -6.47
C ASN A 56 -4.87 9.88 -7.68
N GLN A 57 -4.68 8.65 -8.12
CA GLN A 57 -3.85 8.38 -9.26
C GLN A 57 -4.54 8.86 -10.54
N PRO A 58 -3.80 9.51 -11.44
CA PRO A 58 -4.43 9.96 -12.68
C PRO A 58 -4.95 8.79 -13.47
N LYS A 59 -6.15 9.02 -14.08
CA LYS A 59 -6.65 7.96 -14.83
C LYS A 59 -6.12 7.98 -16.20
N GLY A 60 -6.21 6.94 -16.90
CA GLY A 60 -5.82 6.93 -18.28
C GLY A 60 -4.35 6.90 -18.53
N GLU A 61 -3.63 6.72 -17.50
CA GLU A 61 -2.30 6.73 -17.64
C GLU A 61 -1.87 5.61 -17.93
#